data_8a7a67bfa49c4b7ac18dccafc59a38ee
#
_entry.id   8a7a67bfa49c4b7ac18dccafc59a38ee
#
_cell.length_a   1.000
_cell.length_b   1.000
_cell.length_c   1.000
_cell.angle_alpha   90.00
_cell.angle_beta   90.00
_cell.angle_gamma   90.00
#
_symmetry.space_group_name_H-M   'P 1'
#
loop_
_entity.id
_entity.type
_entity.pdbx_description
1 polymer ?
#
loop_
_entity_poly.entity_id
_entity_poly.type
_entity_poly.pdbx_seq_one_letter_code
_entity_poly.pdbx_strand_id
1 'polypeptide(L)'
;MRKLSLQWRITLMTILLIGVTCVTMKLLLCSSGVHYMDFIGESLQDYPTGGEPAFFDPQMAEPRQDVTIVIHGAQEDFCMTNWYITAAVTVLGGILAYFVSGHALKPLRSFTSQVEKVQLSTLADMQMNEDTLPEFRQLSHSFNKMLERLNNAFAAQRQFTGNAAHELRTPLALMQAQLELFSAEHPDVLPETANFLFLLREQTERLTQMTKTLLEMSNLQQVARNERIQLAPMVEEIFTDLAPLAEKRSITLEVDGDGVMTGSDALIYRLLFNLTENAVKYNRPNGSVQVSVLQKPEKLLIRVSDTGCGIPEEYQRSIFHPFFRVDKSRSREYGGAGLGLSLVWEIADLHNGSVWVDESSEKGSTIAVEFLTQHTVKP
;
A
#
# COMPACT_ATOMS: atom_id res chain seq x y z
N MET A 1 -0.28 14.81 -22.61
CA MET A 1 0.06 13.37 -22.72
C MET A 1 0.33 12.65 -21.39
N ARG A 2 0.44 13.31 -20.24
CA ARG A 2 0.76 12.66 -18.93
C ARG A 2 -0.37 11.83 -18.28
N LYS A 3 -1.61 11.89 -18.77
CA LYS A 3 -2.79 11.20 -18.17
C LYS A 3 -3.25 9.92 -18.88
N LEU A 4 -2.62 9.53 -20.00
CA LEU A 4 -2.99 8.31 -20.72
C LEU A 4 -2.24 7.10 -20.16
N SER A 5 -2.96 5.97 -19.98
CA SER A 5 -2.34 4.71 -19.54
C SER A 5 -1.26 4.25 -20.54
N LEU A 6 -0.27 3.46 -20.06
CA LEU A 6 0.82 2.95 -20.89
C LEU A 6 0.29 2.17 -22.11
N GLN A 7 -0.78 1.41 -21.93
CA GLN A 7 -1.46 0.71 -23.02
C GLN A 7 -1.91 1.67 -24.13
N TRP A 8 -2.58 2.76 -23.79
CA TRP A 8 -3.03 3.76 -24.75
C TRP A 8 -1.87 4.46 -25.47
N ARG A 9 -0.76 4.69 -24.76
CA ARG A 9 0.45 5.29 -25.39
C ARG A 9 1.06 4.35 -26.42
N ILE A 10 1.23 3.07 -26.09
CA ILE A 10 1.75 2.07 -27.02
C ILE A 10 0.81 1.93 -28.22
N THR A 11 -0.49 1.80 -27.98
CA THR A 11 -1.48 1.69 -29.06
C THR A 11 -1.47 2.90 -29.98
N LEU A 12 -1.41 4.13 -29.46
CA LEU A 12 -1.32 5.34 -30.27
C LEU A 12 -0.03 5.41 -31.08
N MET A 13 1.12 5.05 -30.49
CA MET A 13 2.40 4.99 -31.22
C MET A 13 2.36 3.95 -32.35
N THR A 14 1.78 2.77 -32.09
CA THR A 14 1.68 1.71 -33.12
C THR A 14 0.69 2.10 -34.22
N ILE A 15 -0.45 2.71 -33.90
CA ILE A 15 -1.40 3.25 -34.90
C ILE A 15 -0.71 4.32 -35.78
N LEU A 16 -0.01 5.25 -35.15
CA LEU A 16 0.72 6.29 -35.89
C LEU A 16 1.79 5.70 -36.81
N LEU A 17 2.57 4.71 -36.33
CA LEU A 17 3.58 4.02 -37.14
C LEU A 17 2.94 3.28 -38.30
N ILE A 18 1.89 2.51 -38.06
CA ILE A 18 1.14 1.78 -39.09
C ILE A 18 0.53 2.79 -40.11
N GLY A 19 -0.06 3.88 -39.64
CA GLY A 19 -0.66 4.90 -40.46
C GLY A 19 0.39 5.56 -41.41
N VAL A 20 1.54 5.95 -40.83
CA VAL A 20 2.63 6.55 -41.65
C VAL A 20 3.15 5.55 -42.68
N THR A 21 3.42 4.29 -42.29
CA THR A 21 3.91 3.26 -43.24
C THR A 21 2.88 2.94 -44.32
N CYS A 22 1.59 2.85 -43.97
CA CYS A 22 0.53 2.62 -44.95
C CYS A 22 0.34 3.80 -45.91
N VAL A 23 0.44 5.05 -45.45
CA VAL A 23 0.35 6.24 -46.28
C VAL A 23 1.54 6.34 -47.19
N THR A 24 2.76 6.11 -46.71
CA THR A 24 3.98 6.13 -47.58
C THR A 24 3.91 5.04 -48.64
N MET A 25 3.51 3.83 -48.29
CA MET A 25 3.32 2.71 -49.19
C MET A 25 2.26 3.03 -50.26
N LYS A 26 1.13 3.62 -49.86
CA LYS A 26 0.07 4.06 -50.77
C LYS A 26 0.59 5.11 -51.75
N LEU A 27 1.35 6.11 -51.32
CA LEU A 27 1.91 7.15 -52.18
C LEU A 27 2.84 6.54 -53.21
N LEU A 28 3.72 5.60 -52.81
CA LEU A 28 4.63 4.91 -53.72
C LEU A 28 3.88 4.05 -54.76
N LEU A 29 2.87 3.28 -54.30
CA LEU A 29 2.07 2.45 -55.19
C LEU A 29 1.24 3.28 -56.19
N CYS A 30 0.63 4.36 -55.70
CA CYS A 30 -0.14 5.28 -56.58
C CYS A 30 0.78 5.98 -57.59
N SER A 31 1.91 6.51 -57.18
CA SER A 31 2.89 7.14 -58.06
C SER A 31 3.43 6.16 -59.11
N SER A 32 3.79 4.94 -58.68
CA SER A 32 4.27 3.89 -59.59
C SER A 32 3.16 3.42 -60.55
N GLY A 33 1.94 3.21 -60.06
CA GLY A 33 0.80 2.78 -60.87
C GLY A 33 0.41 3.82 -61.92
N VAL A 34 0.38 5.10 -61.57
CA VAL A 34 0.10 6.19 -62.50
C VAL A 34 1.21 6.25 -63.59
N HIS A 35 2.46 6.17 -63.19
CA HIS A 35 3.61 6.19 -64.13
C HIS A 35 3.55 5.03 -65.16
N TYR A 36 3.22 3.82 -64.71
CA TYR A 36 3.03 2.68 -65.62
C TYR A 36 1.82 2.82 -66.53
N MET A 37 0.71 3.37 -66.05
CA MET A 37 -0.50 3.63 -66.86
C MET A 37 -0.22 4.71 -67.92
N ASP A 38 0.50 5.78 -67.58
CA ASP A 38 0.91 6.82 -68.52
C ASP A 38 1.86 6.26 -69.60
N PHE A 39 2.83 5.43 -69.18
CA PHE A 39 3.76 4.76 -70.14
C PHE A 39 3.00 3.84 -71.10
N ILE A 40 1.99 3.08 -70.65
CA ILE A 40 1.16 2.26 -71.53
C ILE A 40 0.34 3.14 -72.48
N GLY A 41 -0.21 4.25 -71.98
CA GLY A 41 -0.95 5.21 -72.75
C GLY A 41 -0.09 5.82 -73.93
N GLU A 42 1.12 6.25 -73.60
CA GLU A 42 2.09 6.75 -74.62
C GLU A 42 2.46 5.65 -75.62
N SER A 43 2.73 4.43 -75.15
CA SER A 43 3.09 3.29 -76.02
C SER A 43 1.95 2.89 -76.97
N LEU A 44 0.70 3.07 -76.56
CA LEU A 44 -0.50 2.82 -77.40
C LEU A 44 -0.69 3.97 -78.45
N GLN A 45 -0.22 5.20 -78.17
CA GLN A 45 -0.26 6.30 -79.09
C GLN A 45 0.81 6.24 -80.13
N ASP A 46 2.00 5.67 -79.84
CA ASP A 46 3.17 5.58 -80.70
C ASP A 46 3.16 4.36 -81.63
N TYR A 47 2.10 3.57 -81.66
CA TYR A 47 2.01 2.44 -82.60
C TYR A 47 1.93 3.03 -84.04
N PRO A 48 2.93 2.85 -84.87
CA PRO A 48 2.90 3.40 -86.22
C PRO A 48 1.84 2.67 -87.03
N THR A 49 0.84 3.41 -87.47
CA THR A 49 -0.11 2.95 -88.49
C THR A 49 0.57 2.90 -89.88
N GLY A 50 1.71 2.21 -89.88
CA GLY A 50 2.51 2.02 -91.11
C GLY A 50 2.34 0.61 -91.75
N GLY A 51 1.17 0.24 -92.04
CA GLY A 51 0.81 -0.86 -92.89
C GLY A 51 -0.39 -0.47 -93.69
N GLU A 52 -0.32 -0.51 -95.09
CA GLU A 52 -1.38 -0.09 -95.96
C GLU A 52 -2.78 -0.55 -95.51
N PRO A 53 -3.76 0.34 -95.50
CA PRO A 53 -5.08 -0.04 -95.04
C PRO A 53 -5.82 -0.74 -96.22
N ALA A 54 -5.81 -2.05 -96.20
CA ALA A 54 -6.83 -2.83 -96.89
C ALA A 54 -8.12 -2.63 -96.11
N PHE A 55 -9.04 -1.84 -96.69
CA PHE A 55 -10.44 -1.72 -96.24
C PHE A 55 -10.62 -1.24 -94.80
N PHE A 56 -10.41 0.01 -94.49
CA PHE A 56 -10.98 0.62 -93.28
C PHE A 56 -12.07 1.62 -93.65
N ASP A 57 -13.30 1.33 -93.27
CA ASP A 57 -14.41 2.22 -93.40
C ASP A 57 -14.19 3.46 -92.50
N PRO A 58 -14.15 4.71 -93.02
CA PRO A 58 -13.87 5.92 -92.26
C PRO A 58 -14.95 6.24 -91.19
N GLN A 59 -16.03 5.47 -91.21
CA GLN A 59 -17.12 5.65 -90.20
C GLN A 59 -16.93 4.85 -88.94
N MET A 60 -15.92 3.98 -88.79
CA MET A 60 -15.58 3.22 -87.59
C MET A 60 -14.34 3.72 -86.84
N ALA A 61 -13.83 4.88 -87.16
CA ALA A 61 -12.80 5.48 -86.33
C ALA A 61 -13.41 6.13 -85.13
N GLU A 62 -13.64 5.29 -84.09
CA GLU A 62 -13.97 5.82 -82.79
C GLU A 62 -12.83 6.68 -82.25
N PRO A 63 -13.13 7.82 -81.65
CA PRO A 63 -12.14 8.83 -81.35
C PRO A 63 -11.15 8.30 -80.25
N ARG A 64 -9.85 8.46 -80.56
CA ARG A 64 -8.69 8.25 -79.63
C ARG A 64 -8.87 8.92 -78.27
N GLN A 65 -9.88 9.78 -78.14
CA GLN A 65 -10.28 10.38 -76.84
C GLN A 65 -10.84 9.38 -75.81
N ASP A 66 -11.43 8.27 -76.21
CA ASP A 66 -12.03 7.29 -75.31
C ASP A 66 -10.97 6.52 -74.50
N VAL A 67 -9.81 6.20 -75.07
CA VAL A 67 -8.70 5.49 -74.40
C VAL A 67 -8.12 6.33 -73.26
N THR A 68 -7.92 7.63 -73.49
CA THR A 68 -7.37 8.55 -72.49
C THR A 68 -8.35 8.74 -71.30
N ILE A 69 -9.67 8.80 -71.60
CA ILE A 69 -10.71 8.90 -70.56
C ILE A 69 -10.77 7.63 -69.72
N VAL A 70 -10.64 6.44 -70.35
CA VAL A 70 -10.66 5.14 -69.65
C VAL A 70 -9.42 5.00 -68.77
N ILE A 71 -8.23 5.43 -69.22
CA ILE A 71 -6.99 5.39 -68.43
C ILE A 71 -7.11 6.32 -67.19
N HIS A 72 -7.62 7.56 -67.36
CA HIS A 72 -7.79 8.49 -66.24
C HIS A 72 -8.83 7.97 -65.25
N GLY A 73 -9.95 7.40 -65.71
CA GLY A 73 -10.93 6.76 -64.81
C GLY A 73 -10.34 5.59 -64.02
N ALA A 74 -9.55 4.73 -64.70
CA ALA A 74 -8.86 3.62 -64.03
C ALA A 74 -7.82 4.08 -62.99
N GLN A 75 -7.13 5.20 -63.24
CA GLN A 75 -6.16 5.81 -62.30
C GLN A 75 -6.90 6.32 -61.02
N GLU A 76 -8.01 7.03 -61.21
CA GLU A 76 -8.82 7.53 -60.09
C GLU A 76 -9.39 6.38 -59.23
N ASP A 77 -9.98 5.36 -59.85
CA ASP A 77 -10.50 4.19 -59.18
C ASP A 77 -9.41 3.40 -58.42
N PHE A 78 -8.24 3.26 -59.01
CA PHE A 78 -7.07 2.62 -58.37
C PHE A 78 -6.62 3.40 -57.14
N CYS A 79 -6.48 4.73 -57.24
CA CYS A 79 -6.07 5.59 -56.15
C CYS A 79 -7.14 5.60 -55.01
N MET A 80 -8.42 5.64 -55.37
CA MET A 80 -9.51 5.58 -54.39
C MET A 80 -9.61 4.23 -53.67
N THR A 81 -9.48 3.12 -54.42
CA THR A 81 -9.47 1.78 -53.83
C THR A 81 -8.30 1.60 -52.87
N ASN A 82 -7.11 2.09 -53.19
CA ASN A 82 -5.96 2.09 -52.29
C ASN A 82 -6.20 2.90 -51.02
N TRP A 83 -7.00 4.00 -51.06
CA TRP A 83 -7.40 4.75 -49.88
C TRP A 83 -8.25 3.91 -48.93
N TYR A 84 -9.26 3.18 -49.43
CA TYR A 84 -10.12 2.31 -48.61
C TYR A 84 -9.32 1.18 -47.99
N ILE A 85 -8.41 0.56 -48.75
CA ILE A 85 -7.54 -0.51 -48.22
C ILE A 85 -6.63 0.04 -47.14
N THR A 86 -6.02 1.20 -47.34
CA THR A 86 -5.14 1.85 -46.34
C THR A 86 -5.88 2.18 -45.06
N ALA A 87 -7.08 2.74 -45.18
CA ALA A 87 -7.94 3.04 -44.01
C ALA A 87 -8.32 1.75 -43.23
N ALA A 88 -8.75 0.70 -43.96
CA ALA A 88 -9.14 -0.56 -43.37
C ALA A 88 -7.97 -1.23 -42.65
N VAL A 89 -6.78 -1.28 -43.26
CA VAL A 89 -5.57 -1.88 -42.63
C VAL A 89 -5.15 -1.08 -41.40
N THR A 90 -5.20 0.25 -41.45
CA THR A 90 -4.84 1.10 -40.30
C THR A 90 -5.80 0.88 -39.12
N VAL A 91 -7.10 0.81 -39.36
CA VAL A 91 -8.12 0.56 -38.33
C VAL A 91 -7.95 -0.84 -37.74
N LEU A 92 -7.86 -1.88 -38.58
CA LEU A 92 -7.69 -3.27 -38.12
C LEU A 92 -6.37 -3.44 -37.35
N GLY A 93 -5.28 -2.86 -37.87
CA GLY A 93 -3.97 -2.86 -37.18
C GLY A 93 -4.03 -2.16 -35.82
N GLY A 94 -4.76 -1.06 -35.71
CA GLY A 94 -4.99 -0.34 -34.45
C GLY A 94 -5.76 -1.18 -33.42
N ILE A 95 -6.82 -1.85 -33.86
CA ILE A 95 -7.60 -2.76 -33.00
C ILE A 95 -6.72 -3.92 -32.51
N LEU A 96 -5.98 -4.56 -33.41
CA LEU A 96 -5.08 -5.65 -33.08
C LEU A 96 -3.99 -5.19 -32.07
N ALA A 97 -3.37 -4.04 -32.32
CA ALA A 97 -2.35 -3.44 -31.46
C ALA A 97 -2.91 -3.15 -30.05
N TYR A 98 -4.16 -2.71 -29.94
CA TYR A 98 -4.82 -2.49 -28.64
C TYR A 98 -4.96 -3.79 -27.84
N PHE A 99 -5.44 -4.86 -28.47
CA PHE A 99 -5.61 -6.16 -27.81
C PHE A 99 -4.26 -6.80 -27.43
N VAL A 100 -3.29 -6.79 -28.33
CA VAL A 100 -1.95 -7.34 -28.09
C VAL A 100 -1.24 -6.57 -26.98
N SER A 101 -1.27 -5.23 -27.00
CA SER A 101 -0.70 -4.39 -25.94
C SER A 101 -1.37 -4.61 -24.59
N GLY A 102 -2.71 -4.77 -24.56
CA GLY A 102 -3.45 -5.07 -23.34
C GLY A 102 -3.06 -6.42 -22.74
N HIS A 103 -2.91 -7.43 -23.58
CA HIS A 103 -2.51 -8.77 -23.14
C HIS A 103 -1.03 -8.79 -22.67
N ALA A 104 -0.14 -8.20 -23.40
CA ALA A 104 1.29 -8.14 -23.07
C ALA A 104 1.58 -7.36 -21.77
N LEU A 105 0.73 -6.37 -21.41
CA LEU A 105 0.90 -5.58 -20.18
C LEU A 105 0.14 -6.15 -18.96
N LYS A 106 -0.64 -7.22 -19.13
CA LYS A 106 -1.37 -7.85 -18.01
C LYS A 106 -0.45 -8.35 -16.89
N PRO A 107 0.68 -9.04 -17.15
CA PRO A 107 1.61 -9.47 -16.11
C PRO A 107 2.20 -8.30 -15.31
N LEU A 108 2.51 -7.19 -15.97
CA LEU A 108 3.05 -6.00 -15.30
C LEU A 108 2.04 -5.37 -14.35
N ARG A 109 0.77 -5.29 -14.75
CA ARG A 109 -0.30 -4.79 -13.86
C ARG A 109 -0.51 -5.68 -12.65
N SER A 110 -0.49 -7.00 -12.85
CA SER A 110 -0.58 -7.97 -11.76
C SER A 110 0.60 -7.82 -10.80
N PHE A 111 1.82 -7.70 -11.32
CA PHE A 111 3.02 -7.47 -10.52
C PHE A 111 2.91 -6.19 -9.68
N THR A 112 2.54 -5.05 -10.30
CA THR A 112 2.37 -3.78 -9.58
C THR A 112 1.33 -3.88 -8.46
N SER A 113 0.17 -4.50 -8.74
CA SER A 113 -0.87 -4.72 -7.74
C SER A 113 -0.43 -5.63 -6.59
N GLN A 114 0.44 -6.61 -6.84
CA GLN A 114 1.00 -7.46 -5.79
C GLN A 114 2.03 -6.69 -4.95
N VAL A 115 2.88 -5.87 -5.59
CA VAL A 115 3.85 -5.02 -4.88
C VAL A 115 3.16 -4.02 -3.95
N GLU A 116 2.04 -3.40 -4.39
CA GLU A 116 1.27 -2.47 -3.56
C GLU A 116 0.64 -3.12 -2.31
N LYS A 117 0.46 -4.44 -2.32
CA LYS A 117 -0.10 -5.19 -1.18
C LYS A 117 0.97 -5.68 -0.19
N VAL A 118 2.25 -5.44 -0.47
CA VAL A 118 3.33 -5.82 0.44
C VAL A 118 3.26 -4.99 1.72
N GLN A 119 2.98 -5.65 2.83
CA GLN A 119 3.01 -5.09 4.19
C GLN A 119 4.00 -5.90 5.03
N LEU A 120 4.52 -5.32 6.11
CA LEU A 120 5.44 -6.02 7.01
C LEU A 120 4.83 -7.29 7.62
N SER A 121 3.53 -7.27 7.87
CA SER A 121 2.76 -8.41 8.40
C SER A 121 2.59 -9.57 7.42
N THR A 122 2.66 -9.31 6.10
CA THR A 122 2.45 -10.31 5.04
C THR A 122 3.73 -10.71 4.31
N LEU A 123 4.88 -10.15 4.69
CA LEU A 123 6.18 -10.36 4.05
C LEU A 123 6.60 -11.84 3.99
N ALA A 124 6.29 -12.62 5.05
CA ALA A 124 6.70 -14.02 5.16
C ALA A 124 5.93 -14.95 4.19
N ASP A 125 4.66 -14.63 3.90
CA ASP A 125 3.76 -15.47 3.12
C ASP A 125 3.64 -15.03 1.65
N MET A 126 4.24 -13.89 1.32
CA MET A 126 4.09 -13.29 0.01
C MET A 126 5.15 -13.79 -0.97
N GLN A 127 4.70 -14.48 -2.01
CA GLN A 127 5.53 -14.88 -3.14
C GLN A 127 4.93 -14.36 -4.44
N MET A 128 5.76 -13.70 -5.25
CA MET A 128 5.40 -13.35 -6.62
C MET A 128 5.39 -14.59 -7.48
N ASN A 129 4.33 -14.72 -8.31
CA ASN A 129 4.23 -15.83 -9.26
C ASN A 129 5.36 -15.74 -10.30
N GLU A 130 6.19 -16.78 -10.37
CA GLU A 130 7.27 -16.92 -11.34
C GLU A 130 6.83 -17.63 -12.64
N ASP A 131 5.61 -18.15 -12.69
CA ASP A 131 5.05 -18.82 -13.87
C ASP A 131 4.46 -17.80 -14.86
N THR A 132 5.36 -16.97 -15.39
CA THR A 132 5.08 -15.85 -16.29
C THR A 132 6.04 -15.84 -17.48
N LEU A 133 5.90 -14.86 -18.40
CA LEU A 133 6.83 -14.66 -19.50
C LEU A 133 8.28 -14.55 -19.01
N PRO A 134 9.29 -15.03 -19.77
CA PRO A 134 10.69 -15.10 -19.34
C PRO A 134 11.23 -13.78 -18.79
N GLU A 135 10.85 -12.64 -19.40
CA GLU A 135 11.28 -11.32 -18.99
C GLU A 135 10.74 -10.92 -17.60
N PHE A 136 9.51 -11.31 -17.30
CA PHE A 136 8.87 -11.06 -16.00
C PHE A 136 9.27 -12.08 -14.95
N ARG A 137 9.65 -13.30 -15.34
CA ARG A 137 10.15 -14.34 -14.41
C ARG A 137 11.41 -13.86 -13.68
N GLN A 138 12.35 -13.27 -14.41
CA GLN A 138 13.57 -12.76 -13.79
C GLN A 138 13.27 -11.61 -12.80
N LEU A 139 12.31 -10.75 -13.14
CA LEU A 139 11.86 -9.67 -12.27
C LEU A 139 11.19 -10.23 -11.00
N SER A 140 10.24 -11.17 -11.13
CA SER A 140 9.57 -11.85 -10.02
C SER A 140 10.56 -12.57 -9.11
N HIS A 141 11.52 -13.31 -9.70
CA HIS A 141 12.58 -13.99 -8.96
C HIS A 141 13.47 -13.01 -8.16
N SER A 142 13.90 -11.91 -8.79
CA SER A 142 14.72 -10.89 -8.12
C SER A 142 13.96 -10.22 -6.98
N PHE A 143 12.66 -9.99 -7.17
CA PHE A 143 11.80 -9.43 -6.14
C PHE A 143 11.56 -10.39 -4.98
N ASN A 144 11.27 -11.68 -5.27
CA ASN A 144 11.14 -12.73 -4.25
C ASN A 144 12.41 -12.84 -3.41
N LYS A 145 13.60 -12.80 -4.04
CA LYS A 145 14.87 -12.79 -3.34
C LYS A 145 15.10 -11.54 -2.48
N MET A 146 14.57 -10.40 -2.90
CA MET A 146 14.59 -9.18 -2.09
C MET A 146 13.66 -9.31 -0.88
N LEU A 147 12.43 -9.84 -1.06
CA LEU A 147 11.50 -10.10 0.03
C LEU A 147 12.08 -11.08 1.05
N GLU A 148 12.71 -12.16 0.60
CA GLU A 148 13.40 -13.13 1.47
C GLU A 148 14.51 -12.46 2.29
N ARG A 149 15.35 -11.63 1.67
CA ARG A 149 16.40 -10.89 2.37
C ARG A 149 15.84 -9.92 3.40
N LEU A 150 14.77 -9.21 3.07
CA LEU A 150 14.07 -8.32 3.99
C LEU A 150 13.48 -9.09 5.17
N ASN A 151 12.81 -10.21 4.92
CA ASN A 151 12.24 -11.05 5.97
C ASN A 151 13.35 -11.59 6.91
N ASN A 152 14.45 -12.06 6.35
CA ASN A 152 15.61 -12.53 7.13
C ASN A 152 16.25 -11.40 7.95
N ALA A 153 16.34 -10.19 7.40
CA ALA A 153 16.88 -9.03 8.12
C ALA A 153 15.97 -8.63 9.29
N PHE A 154 14.65 -8.59 9.08
CA PHE A 154 13.69 -8.34 10.16
C PHE A 154 13.67 -9.46 11.21
N ALA A 155 13.78 -10.72 10.80
CA ALA A 155 13.87 -11.85 11.73
C ALA A 155 15.14 -11.73 12.61
N ALA A 156 16.28 -11.42 12.00
CA ALA A 156 17.55 -11.21 12.73
C ALA A 156 17.45 -10.00 13.67
N GLN A 157 16.85 -8.90 13.23
CA GLN A 157 16.66 -7.72 14.07
C GLN A 157 15.76 -8.03 15.28
N ARG A 158 14.65 -8.76 15.07
CA ARG A 158 13.75 -9.19 16.16
C ARG A 158 14.48 -10.10 17.15
N GLN A 159 15.22 -11.10 16.65
CA GLN A 159 16.00 -12.00 17.48
C GLN A 159 17.05 -11.24 18.29
N PHE A 160 17.76 -10.30 17.68
CA PHE A 160 18.72 -9.44 18.38
C PHE A 160 18.05 -8.63 19.48
N THR A 161 16.91 -7.99 19.19
CA THR A 161 16.18 -7.20 20.18
C THR A 161 15.67 -8.07 21.33
N GLY A 162 15.15 -9.26 21.03
CA GLY A 162 14.70 -10.23 22.03
C GLY A 162 15.83 -10.72 22.93
N ASN A 163 16.96 -11.10 22.33
CA ASN A 163 18.14 -11.54 23.07
C ASN A 163 18.70 -10.42 23.96
N ALA A 164 18.81 -9.18 23.42
CA ALA A 164 19.26 -8.03 24.19
C ALA A 164 18.33 -7.73 25.38
N ALA A 165 17.03 -7.82 25.19
CA ALA A 165 16.04 -7.63 26.27
C ALA A 165 16.17 -8.71 27.36
N HIS A 166 16.43 -9.97 26.98
CA HIS A 166 16.69 -11.05 27.94
C HIS A 166 17.98 -10.82 28.73
N GLU A 167 19.07 -10.47 28.04
CA GLU A 167 20.36 -10.21 28.68
C GLU A 167 20.38 -8.98 29.58
N LEU A 168 19.52 -7.99 29.32
CA LEU A 168 19.33 -6.82 30.18
C LEU A 168 18.42 -7.09 31.39
N ARG A 169 17.47 -8.03 31.33
CA ARG A 169 16.56 -8.35 32.43
C ARG A 169 17.29 -8.83 33.66
N THR A 170 18.28 -9.72 33.50
CA THR A 170 19.02 -10.33 34.62
C THR A 170 19.79 -9.30 35.42
N PRO A 171 20.66 -8.42 34.85
CA PRO A 171 21.36 -7.40 35.63
C PRO A 171 20.39 -6.36 36.26
N LEU A 172 19.29 -6.03 35.60
CA LEU A 172 18.28 -5.12 36.16
C LEU A 172 17.61 -5.74 37.38
N ALA A 173 17.22 -7.00 37.32
CA ALA A 173 16.62 -7.70 38.46
C ALA A 173 17.61 -7.79 39.64
N LEU A 174 18.91 -8.01 39.37
CA LEU A 174 19.95 -8.00 40.39
C LEU A 174 20.11 -6.62 41.02
N MET A 175 20.11 -5.54 40.22
CA MET A 175 20.18 -4.17 40.74
C MET A 175 18.94 -3.84 41.60
N GLN A 176 17.76 -4.24 41.21
CA GLN A 176 16.54 -4.07 42.02
C GLN A 176 16.69 -4.80 43.37
N ALA A 177 17.07 -6.07 43.35
CA ALA A 177 17.25 -6.86 44.57
C ALA A 177 18.31 -6.23 45.50
N GLN A 178 19.41 -5.72 44.95
CA GLN A 178 20.47 -5.03 45.75
C GLN A 178 19.96 -3.72 46.37
N LEU A 179 19.17 -2.94 45.64
CA LEU A 179 18.58 -1.70 46.16
C LEU A 179 17.52 -2.00 47.26
N GLU A 180 16.73 -3.05 47.10
CA GLU A 180 15.77 -3.49 48.10
C GLU A 180 16.48 -4.00 49.37
N LEU A 181 17.51 -4.85 49.22
CA LEU A 181 18.31 -5.35 50.34
C LEU A 181 18.98 -4.20 51.10
N PHE A 182 19.64 -3.28 50.38
CA PHE A 182 20.29 -2.12 51.02
C PHE A 182 19.27 -1.27 51.78
N SER A 183 18.10 -1.03 51.22
CA SER A 183 17.03 -0.24 51.88
C SER A 183 16.50 -0.95 53.12
N ALA A 184 16.43 -2.28 53.11
CA ALA A 184 15.98 -3.10 54.26
C ALA A 184 17.05 -3.15 55.37
N GLU A 185 18.33 -3.26 55.04
CA GLU A 185 19.42 -3.32 55.97
C GLU A 185 19.78 -1.97 56.60
N HIS A 186 19.42 -0.86 55.94
CA HIS A 186 19.77 0.50 56.36
C HIS A 186 18.52 1.39 56.41
N PRO A 187 17.60 1.17 57.35
CA PRO A 187 16.34 1.97 57.46
C PRO A 187 16.61 3.42 57.87
N ASP A 188 17.71 3.71 58.57
CA ASP A 188 18.01 5.03 59.12
C ASP A 188 19.01 5.85 58.28
N VAL A 189 18.98 5.70 56.95
CA VAL A 189 19.85 6.51 56.07
C VAL A 189 19.44 7.98 56.08
N LEU A 190 20.42 8.85 55.76
CA LEU A 190 20.17 10.29 55.62
C LEU A 190 19.12 10.54 54.53
N PRO A 191 18.24 11.57 54.68
CA PRO A 191 17.18 11.86 53.70
C PRO A 191 17.70 12.04 52.26
N GLU A 192 18.92 12.58 52.07
CA GLU A 192 19.55 12.72 50.75
C GLU A 192 19.84 11.37 50.12
N THR A 193 20.38 10.42 50.94
CA THR A 193 20.67 9.04 50.50
C THR A 193 19.36 8.28 50.17
N ALA A 194 18.34 8.43 51.03
CA ALA A 194 17.04 7.83 50.78
C ALA A 194 16.43 8.32 49.45
N ASN A 195 16.51 9.62 49.17
CA ASN A 195 16.02 10.21 47.91
C ASN A 195 16.83 9.70 46.70
N PHE A 196 18.16 9.57 46.85
CA PHE A 196 19.03 9.01 45.79
C PHE A 196 18.68 7.54 45.49
N LEU A 197 18.48 6.72 46.51
CA LEU A 197 18.09 5.31 46.36
C LEU A 197 16.70 5.20 45.71
N PHE A 198 15.76 6.06 46.09
CA PHE A 198 14.43 6.15 45.45
C PHE A 198 14.55 6.44 43.95
N LEU A 199 15.37 7.41 43.56
CA LEU A 199 15.59 7.75 42.16
C LEU A 199 16.23 6.59 41.37
N LEU A 200 17.23 5.89 41.98
CA LEU A 200 17.87 4.73 41.36
C LEU A 200 16.84 3.60 41.16
N ARG A 201 16.01 3.32 42.13
CA ARG A 201 14.94 2.33 42.04
C ARG A 201 13.96 2.66 40.93
N GLU A 202 13.49 3.92 40.84
CA GLU A 202 12.60 4.38 39.79
C GLU A 202 13.23 4.17 38.40
N GLN A 203 14.50 4.51 38.22
CA GLN A 203 15.18 4.32 36.93
C GLN A 203 15.37 2.83 36.60
N THR A 204 15.63 1.97 37.58
CA THR A 204 15.80 0.54 37.35
C THR A 204 14.47 -0.12 37.02
N GLU A 205 13.39 0.24 37.68
CA GLU A 205 12.03 -0.20 37.35
C GLU A 205 11.62 0.23 35.92
N ARG A 206 11.95 1.47 35.55
CA ARG A 206 11.72 1.98 34.22
C ARG A 206 12.47 1.19 33.15
N LEU A 207 13.74 0.89 33.35
CA LEU A 207 14.54 0.07 32.42
C LEU A 207 13.99 -1.37 32.34
N THR A 208 13.56 -1.94 33.44
CA THR A 208 12.91 -3.26 33.48
C THR A 208 11.63 -3.28 32.65
N GLN A 209 10.78 -2.25 32.76
CA GLN A 209 9.58 -2.13 31.97
C GLN A 209 9.89 -1.93 30.47
N MET A 210 10.93 -1.16 30.13
CA MET A 210 11.39 -1.02 28.75
C MET A 210 11.82 -2.36 28.14
N THR A 211 12.64 -3.13 28.86
CA THR A 211 13.11 -4.44 28.37
C THR A 211 11.96 -5.43 28.21
N LYS A 212 10.98 -5.41 29.13
CA LYS A 212 9.76 -6.22 29.03
C LYS A 212 8.97 -5.90 27.75
N THR A 213 8.72 -4.62 27.50
CA THR A 213 7.96 -4.20 26.30
C THR A 213 8.71 -4.51 25.00
N LEU A 214 10.04 -4.34 24.97
CA LEU A 214 10.86 -4.73 23.80
C LEU A 214 10.78 -6.23 23.52
N LEU A 215 10.78 -7.05 24.56
CA LEU A 215 10.61 -8.49 24.42
C LEU A 215 9.22 -8.86 23.92
N GLU A 216 8.17 -8.23 24.44
CA GLU A 216 6.80 -8.39 23.96
C GLU A 216 6.73 -8.07 22.44
N MET A 217 7.26 -6.93 22.00
CA MET A 217 7.30 -6.55 20.58
C MET A 217 8.06 -7.56 19.71
N SER A 218 9.14 -8.14 20.23
CA SER A 218 9.92 -9.17 19.51
C SER A 218 9.11 -10.45 19.25
N ASN A 219 8.18 -10.82 20.14
CA ASN A 219 7.45 -12.09 20.11
C ASN A 219 6.03 -11.99 19.51
N LEU A 220 5.54 -10.80 19.16
CA LEU A 220 4.16 -10.56 18.72
C LEU A 220 3.72 -11.46 17.54
N GLN A 221 4.61 -11.74 16.60
CA GLN A 221 4.26 -12.52 15.40
C GLN A 221 4.01 -14.01 15.65
N GLN A 222 4.52 -14.55 16.77
CA GLN A 222 4.37 -15.97 17.12
C GLN A 222 3.02 -16.29 17.79
N VAL A 223 2.24 -15.26 18.14
CA VAL A 223 0.98 -15.43 18.85
C VAL A 223 -0.14 -15.77 17.87
N ALA A 224 -0.91 -16.83 18.15
CA ALA A 224 -2.09 -17.22 17.37
C ALA A 224 -3.16 -16.11 17.42
N ARG A 225 -3.87 -15.90 16.29
CA ARG A 225 -4.86 -14.81 16.13
C ARG A 225 -6.19 -15.34 15.59
N ASN A 226 -6.66 -16.43 16.14
CA ASN A 226 -7.85 -17.15 15.69
C ASN A 226 -8.95 -17.26 16.77
N GLU A 227 -8.82 -16.51 17.86
CA GLU A 227 -9.79 -16.47 18.94
C GLU A 227 -10.92 -15.49 18.63
N ARG A 228 -12.14 -15.83 19.10
CA ARG A 228 -13.29 -14.93 18.99
C ARG A 228 -13.37 -14.07 20.25
N ILE A 229 -13.21 -12.78 20.09
CA ILE A 229 -13.07 -11.80 21.16
C ILE A 229 -14.33 -10.94 21.21
N GLN A 230 -14.93 -10.82 22.40
CA GLN A 230 -15.98 -9.85 22.72
C GLN A 230 -15.34 -8.61 23.37
N LEU A 231 -15.57 -7.44 22.80
CA LEU A 231 -14.83 -6.24 23.18
C LEU A 231 -15.38 -5.55 24.43
N ALA A 232 -16.70 -5.46 24.60
CA ALA A 232 -17.26 -4.77 25.75
C ALA A 232 -16.83 -5.43 27.08
N PRO A 233 -16.92 -6.76 27.27
CA PRO A 233 -16.42 -7.42 28.48
C PRO A 233 -14.92 -7.21 28.71
N MET A 234 -14.12 -7.24 27.63
CA MET A 234 -12.68 -6.98 27.72
C MET A 234 -12.36 -5.55 28.18
N VAL A 235 -13.12 -4.56 27.70
CA VAL A 235 -12.97 -3.17 28.15
C VAL A 235 -13.36 -3.01 29.61
N GLU A 236 -14.41 -3.69 30.07
CA GLU A 236 -14.83 -3.69 31.51
C GLU A 236 -13.74 -4.30 32.40
N GLU A 237 -13.10 -5.39 31.96
CA GLU A 237 -11.93 -5.97 32.64
C GLU A 237 -10.78 -4.98 32.76
N ILE A 238 -10.43 -4.30 31.64
CA ILE A 238 -9.40 -3.26 31.61
C ILE A 238 -9.75 -2.10 32.56
N PHE A 239 -11.01 -1.69 32.63
CA PHE A 239 -11.45 -0.66 33.56
C PHE A 239 -11.28 -1.10 35.02
N THR A 240 -11.53 -2.37 35.31
CA THR A 240 -11.29 -2.94 36.65
C THR A 240 -9.80 -2.88 37.01
N ASP A 241 -8.91 -3.24 36.08
CA ASP A 241 -7.46 -3.18 36.27
C ASP A 241 -6.94 -1.75 36.44
N LEU A 242 -7.54 -0.78 35.74
CA LEU A 242 -7.17 0.62 35.80
C LEU A 242 -7.90 1.42 36.88
N ALA A 243 -8.88 0.85 37.57
CA ALA A 243 -9.66 1.53 38.60
C ALA A 243 -8.80 2.21 39.68
N PRO A 244 -7.73 1.60 40.23
CA PRO A 244 -6.91 2.25 41.26
C PRO A 244 -6.18 3.51 40.72
N LEU A 245 -5.81 3.51 39.41
CA LEU A 245 -5.18 4.64 38.75
C LEU A 245 -6.19 5.75 38.46
N ALA A 246 -7.37 5.39 37.99
CA ALA A 246 -8.47 6.30 37.70
C ALA A 246 -9.03 6.98 38.96
N GLU A 247 -9.26 6.22 40.03
CA GLU A 247 -9.74 6.72 41.32
C GLU A 247 -8.79 7.74 41.94
N LYS A 248 -7.47 7.48 41.90
CA LYS A 248 -6.45 8.41 42.41
C LYS A 248 -6.52 9.80 41.74
N ARG A 249 -7.11 9.90 40.56
CA ARG A 249 -7.25 11.13 39.77
C ARG A 249 -8.70 11.56 39.59
N SER A 250 -9.65 10.83 40.17
CA SER A 250 -11.10 11.07 40.03
C SER A 250 -11.55 11.04 38.58
N ILE A 251 -11.06 10.09 37.78
CA ILE A 251 -11.37 9.95 36.36
C ILE A 251 -12.53 8.95 36.22
N THR A 252 -13.57 9.34 35.47
CA THR A 252 -14.70 8.47 35.14
C THR A 252 -14.33 7.62 33.90
N LEU A 253 -14.63 6.30 33.98
CA LEU A 253 -14.43 5.35 32.88
C LEU A 253 -15.79 4.91 32.35
N GLU A 254 -16.00 5.00 31.04
CA GLU A 254 -17.26 4.67 30.38
C GLU A 254 -17.02 3.83 29.13
N VAL A 255 -17.84 2.78 28.92
CA VAL A 255 -17.85 1.99 27.67
C VAL A 255 -19.19 2.20 26.96
N ASP A 256 -19.13 2.38 25.64
CA ASP A 256 -20.30 2.55 24.77
C ASP A 256 -20.22 1.61 23.57
N GLY A 257 -21.27 0.84 23.36
CA GLY A 257 -21.34 -0.14 22.28
C GLY A 257 -20.63 -1.45 22.59
N ASP A 258 -20.67 -2.36 21.62
CA ASP A 258 -20.02 -3.67 21.67
C ASP A 258 -19.65 -4.12 20.27
N GLY A 259 -18.77 -5.11 20.18
CA GLY A 259 -18.32 -5.69 18.92
C GLY A 259 -17.59 -7.00 19.12
N VAL A 260 -17.53 -7.77 18.04
CA VAL A 260 -16.83 -9.06 18.03
C VAL A 260 -15.80 -9.06 16.91
N MET A 261 -14.59 -9.49 17.23
CA MET A 261 -13.54 -9.69 16.26
C MET A 261 -12.87 -11.05 16.40
N THR A 262 -12.15 -11.46 15.37
CA THR A 262 -11.25 -12.61 15.43
C THR A 262 -9.83 -12.10 15.54
N GLY A 263 -9.08 -12.58 16.53
CA GLY A 263 -7.73 -12.10 16.80
C GLY A 263 -7.04 -12.91 17.89
N SER A 264 -6.03 -12.31 18.50
CA SER A 264 -5.43 -12.81 19.74
C SER A 264 -5.99 -12.02 20.91
N ASP A 265 -6.65 -12.70 21.84
CA ASP A 265 -7.24 -12.11 23.05
C ASP A 265 -6.20 -11.30 23.83
N ALA A 266 -5.05 -11.90 24.13
CA ALA A 266 -3.96 -11.25 24.88
C ALA A 266 -3.41 -9.99 24.17
N LEU A 267 -3.30 -10.00 22.83
CA LEU A 267 -2.78 -8.85 22.10
C LEU A 267 -3.81 -7.72 22.02
N ILE A 268 -5.08 -8.02 21.77
CA ILE A 268 -6.14 -7.02 21.73
C ILE A 268 -6.36 -6.41 23.12
N TYR A 269 -6.35 -7.24 24.18
CA TYR A 269 -6.33 -6.73 25.56
C TYR A 269 -5.17 -5.73 25.76
N ARG A 270 -3.96 -6.10 25.34
CA ARG A 270 -2.76 -5.25 25.48
C ARG A 270 -2.87 -3.94 24.72
N LEU A 271 -3.44 -3.96 23.52
CA LEU A 271 -3.71 -2.78 22.71
C LEU A 271 -4.66 -1.82 23.42
N LEU A 272 -5.83 -2.34 23.84
CA LEU A 272 -6.85 -1.54 24.52
C LEU A 272 -6.36 -1.03 25.88
N PHE A 273 -5.64 -1.86 26.63
CA PHE A 273 -5.04 -1.47 27.90
C PHE A 273 -4.08 -0.28 27.72
N ASN A 274 -3.16 -0.35 26.75
CA ASN A 274 -2.21 0.75 26.51
C ASN A 274 -2.90 2.05 26.09
N LEU A 275 -3.95 1.98 25.27
CA LEU A 275 -4.72 3.16 24.87
C LEU A 275 -5.45 3.76 26.08
N THR A 276 -6.14 2.93 26.86
CA THR A 276 -6.93 3.37 28.02
C THR A 276 -6.02 3.87 29.15
N GLU A 277 -4.92 3.17 29.41
CA GLU A 277 -3.91 3.60 30.38
C GLU A 277 -3.34 4.99 30.04
N ASN A 278 -3.01 5.22 28.77
CA ASN A 278 -2.56 6.53 28.31
C ASN A 278 -3.65 7.60 28.50
N ALA A 279 -4.90 7.29 28.15
CA ALA A 279 -6.03 8.19 28.32
C ALA A 279 -6.27 8.57 29.80
N VAL A 280 -6.00 7.64 30.75
CA VAL A 280 -6.05 7.91 32.18
C VAL A 280 -4.81 8.71 32.65
N LYS A 281 -3.61 8.34 32.21
CA LYS A 281 -2.35 8.98 32.63
C LYS A 281 -2.24 10.43 32.21
N TYR A 282 -2.65 10.76 30.99
CA TYR A 282 -2.56 12.11 30.42
C TYR A 282 -3.83 12.93 30.56
N ASN A 283 -4.80 12.42 31.33
CA ASN A 283 -6.04 13.12 31.62
C ASN A 283 -5.86 14.24 32.66
N ARG A 284 -6.86 15.09 32.74
CA ARG A 284 -7.00 16.09 33.80
C ARG A 284 -7.66 15.47 35.04
N PRO A 285 -7.40 15.98 36.25
CA PRO A 285 -8.20 15.62 37.43
C PRO A 285 -9.70 15.85 37.18
N ASN A 286 -10.54 14.94 37.66
CA ASN A 286 -11.99 14.92 37.43
C ASN A 286 -12.39 14.85 35.94
N GLY A 287 -11.54 14.31 35.07
CA GLY A 287 -11.84 14.06 33.67
C GLY A 287 -12.59 12.76 33.44
N SER A 288 -12.76 12.41 32.16
CA SER A 288 -13.36 11.16 31.73
C SER A 288 -12.56 10.46 30.64
N VAL A 289 -12.69 9.15 30.57
CA VAL A 289 -12.21 8.32 29.47
C VAL A 289 -13.40 7.51 28.97
N GLN A 290 -13.67 7.59 27.68
CA GLN A 290 -14.73 6.83 27.02
C GLN A 290 -14.13 5.90 25.97
N VAL A 291 -14.48 4.63 26.05
CA VAL A 291 -14.17 3.64 24.99
C VAL A 291 -15.44 3.34 24.23
N SER A 292 -15.49 3.72 22.97
CA SER A 292 -16.63 3.44 22.10
C SER A 292 -16.29 2.35 21.08
N VAL A 293 -17.18 1.36 20.94
CA VAL A 293 -17.03 0.21 20.03
C VAL A 293 -18.17 0.21 19.03
N LEU A 294 -17.86 0.41 17.77
CA LEU A 294 -18.83 0.48 16.67
C LEU A 294 -18.60 -0.66 15.68
N GLN A 295 -19.46 -1.66 15.72
CA GLN A 295 -19.46 -2.76 14.74
C GLN A 295 -20.21 -2.35 13.48
N LYS A 296 -19.53 -2.38 12.32
CA LYS A 296 -20.11 -2.24 10.98
C LYS A 296 -19.97 -3.56 10.22
N PRO A 297 -20.71 -3.78 9.11
CA PRO A 297 -20.66 -5.04 8.37
C PRO A 297 -19.25 -5.48 7.92
N GLU A 298 -18.41 -4.52 7.53
CA GLU A 298 -17.06 -4.78 7.00
C GLU A 298 -15.94 -4.29 7.91
N LYS A 299 -16.27 -3.56 8.98
CA LYS A 299 -15.31 -2.85 9.82
C LYS A 299 -15.75 -2.84 11.27
N LEU A 300 -14.78 -2.95 12.14
CA LEU A 300 -14.91 -2.72 13.57
C LEU A 300 -14.08 -1.48 13.92
N LEU A 301 -14.72 -0.47 14.50
CA LEU A 301 -14.07 0.77 14.87
C LEU A 301 -14.13 0.93 16.40
N ILE A 302 -12.97 1.07 17.02
CA ILE A 302 -12.82 1.33 18.45
C ILE A 302 -12.22 2.73 18.61
N ARG A 303 -12.82 3.55 19.47
CA ARG A 303 -12.31 4.87 19.82
C ARG A 303 -12.08 4.95 21.30
N VAL A 304 -10.91 5.43 21.69
CA VAL A 304 -10.60 5.76 23.09
C VAL A 304 -10.46 7.28 23.17
N SER A 305 -11.40 7.91 23.85
CA SER A 305 -11.49 9.36 23.99
C SER A 305 -11.18 9.77 25.42
N ASP A 306 -10.38 10.80 25.60
CA ASP A 306 -10.03 11.38 26.89
C ASP A 306 -10.33 12.88 26.91
N THR A 307 -10.50 13.43 28.12
CA THR A 307 -10.65 14.88 28.36
C THR A 307 -9.34 15.53 28.82
N GLY A 308 -8.19 14.98 28.41
CA GLY A 308 -6.85 15.37 28.87
C GLY A 308 -6.26 16.60 28.19
N CYS A 309 -4.95 16.60 28.04
CA CYS A 309 -4.21 17.75 27.51
C CYS A 309 -4.15 17.80 25.97
N GLY A 310 -4.65 16.75 25.31
CA GLY A 310 -4.56 16.62 23.84
C GLY A 310 -3.16 16.32 23.31
N ILE A 311 -3.07 16.19 22.00
CA ILE A 311 -1.85 15.87 21.25
C ILE A 311 -1.66 16.95 20.17
N PRO A 312 -0.59 17.75 20.20
CA PRO A 312 -0.32 18.76 19.17
C PRO A 312 -0.24 18.11 17.77
N GLU A 313 -0.77 18.80 16.77
CA GLU A 313 -0.90 18.31 15.39
C GLU A 313 0.43 17.80 14.82
N GLU A 314 1.53 18.50 15.11
CA GLU A 314 2.88 18.15 14.64
C GLU A 314 3.38 16.80 15.17
N TYR A 315 2.83 16.29 16.28
CA TYR A 315 3.24 15.04 16.91
C TYR A 315 2.28 13.87 16.66
N GLN A 316 1.06 14.09 16.14
CA GLN A 316 0.03 13.07 15.99
C GLN A 316 0.47 11.85 15.17
N ARG A 317 1.37 12.02 14.20
CA ARG A 317 1.97 10.91 13.45
C ARG A 317 3.14 10.26 14.19
N SER A 318 3.89 11.04 14.95
CA SER A 318 5.12 10.60 15.59
C SER A 318 4.90 9.86 16.91
N ILE A 319 3.73 10.00 17.56
CA ILE A 319 3.42 9.35 18.84
C ILE A 319 3.41 7.82 18.76
N PHE A 320 3.25 7.26 17.56
CA PHE A 320 3.29 5.81 17.32
C PHE A 320 4.71 5.29 17.07
N HIS A 321 5.73 6.17 16.97
CA HIS A 321 7.11 5.73 16.83
C HIS A 321 7.69 5.28 18.17
N PRO A 322 8.51 4.22 18.21
CA PRO A 322 9.17 3.76 19.42
C PRO A 322 9.98 4.88 20.09
N PHE A 323 9.92 4.94 21.43
CA PHE A 323 10.63 5.94 22.27
C PHE A 323 10.23 7.39 22.06
N PHE A 324 9.21 7.67 21.23
CA PHE A 324 8.73 9.04 21.02
C PHE A 324 7.91 9.52 22.21
N ARG A 325 8.05 10.79 22.56
CA ARG A 325 7.35 11.48 23.66
C ARG A 325 7.22 12.97 23.33
N VAL A 326 6.02 13.53 23.50
CA VAL A 326 5.71 14.94 23.24
C VAL A 326 6.50 15.87 24.19
N ASP A 327 6.57 15.52 25.47
CA ASP A 327 7.28 16.31 26.48
C ASP A 327 8.16 15.41 27.36
N LYS A 328 9.49 15.62 27.29
CA LYS A 328 10.47 14.88 28.09
C LYS A 328 10.49 15.30 29.58
N SER A 329 9.96 16.46 29.93
CA SER A 329 9.98 17.00 31.29
C SER A 329 8.79 16.54 32.13
N ARG A 330 7.56 16.67 31.60
CA ARG A 330 6.32 16.20 32.27
C ARG A 330 6.25 14.67 32.37
N SER A 331 6.92 13.99 31.48
CA SER A 331 6.89 12.54 31.41
C SER A 331 7.78 11.83 32.46
N ARG A 332 8.55 12.57 33.27
CA ARG A 332 9.19 12.02 34.49
C ARG A 332 8.16 11.73 35.58
N GLU A 333 7.11 12.56 35.65
CA GLU A 333 6.06 12.46 36.67
C GLU A 333 5.07 11.29 36.43
N TYR A 334 4.82 10.95 35.15
CA TYR A 334 3.85 9.90 34.78
C TYR A 334 4.47 8.55 34.39
N GLY A 335 5.80 8.43 34.35
CA GLY A 335 6.51 7.22 34.01
C GLY A 335 6.14 6.66 32.63
N GLY A 336 7.05 6.13 31.88
CA GLY A 336 6.73 5.50 30.61
C GLY A 336 7.89 5.56 29.63
N ALA A 337 8.09 4.47 28.89
CA ALA A 337 9.23 4.28 27.99
C ALA A 337 9.00 4.92 26.60
N GLY A 338 7.79 5.37 26.28
CA GLY A 338 7.40 5.78 24.92
C GLY A 338 7.24 4.58 23.98
N LEU A 339 6.96 3.39 24.53
CA LEU A 339 6.78 2.15 23.76
C LEU A 339 5.30 1.70 23.68
N GLY A 340 4.41 2.23 24.51
CA GLY A 340 3.01 1.78 24.59
C GLY A 340 2.25 2.00 23.28
N LEU A 341 2.32 3.19 22.68
CA LEU A 341 1.63 3.49 21.42
C LEU A 341 2.27 2.84 20.20
N SER A 342 3.59 2.62 20.20
CA SER A 342 4.23 1.83 19.14
C SER A 342 3.83 0.35 19.20
N LEU A 343 3.62 -0.19 20.40
CA LEU A 343 3.07 -1.53 20.58
C LEU A 343 1.61 -1.61 20.09
N VAL A 344 0.80 -0.57 20.34
CA VAL A 344 -0.57 -0.45 19.80
C VAL A 344 -0.55 -0.49 18.27
N TRP A 345 0.34 0.26 17.65
CA TRP A 345 0.49 0.29 16.19
C TRP A 345 0.86 -1.09 15.63
N GLU A 346 1.85 -1.74 16.21
CA GLU A 346 2.30 -3.09 15.82
C GLU A 346 1.18 -4.13 15.95
N ILE A 347 0.43 -4.11 17.06
CA ILE A 347 -0.69 -5.03 17.27
C ILE A 347 -1.83 -4.77 16.28
N ALA A 348 -2.15 -3.52 15.99
CA ALA A 348 -3.15 -3.17 15.00
C ALA A 348 -2.75 -3.67 13.60
N ASP A 349 -1.51 -3.42 13.17
CA ASP A 349 -0.96 -3.88 11.88
C ASP A 349 -1.00 -5.42 11.76
N LEU A 350 -0.62 -6.14 12.83
CA LEU A 350 -0.68 -7.60 12.89
C LEU A 350 -2.09 -8.20 12.73
N HIS A 351 -3.13 -7.41 13.06
CA HIS A 351 -4.53 -7.79 12.89
C HIS A 351 -5.15 -7.16 11.62
N ASN A 352 -4.32 -6.70 10.66
CA ASN A 352 -4.74 -5.99 9.44
C ASN A 352 -5.63 -4.78 9.71
N GLY A 353 -5.39 -4.12 10.83
CA GLY A 353 -6.05 -2.89 11.25
C GLY A 353 -5.18 -1.66 11.03
N SER A 354 -5.70 -0.52 11.43
CA SER A 354 -4.99 0.76 11.43
C SER A 354 -5.31 1.56 12.69
N VAL A 355 -4.37 2.40 13.12
CA VAL A 355 -4.53 3.28 14.28
C VAL A 355 -4.12 4.70 13.91
N TRP A 356 -4.90 5.69 14.39
CA TRP A 356 -4.62 7.11 14.17
C TRP A 356 -5.22 7.99 15.26
N VAL A 357 -4.80 9.25 15.30
CA VAL A 357 -5.46 10.28 16.10
C VAL A 357 -6.65 10.78 15.29
N ASP A 358 -7.86 10.54 15.78
CA ASP A 358 -9.12 10.91 15.11
C ASP A 358 -9.44 12.40 15.36
N GLU A 359 -9.38 12.80 16.63
CA GLU A 359 -9.57 14.17 17.07
C GLU A 359 -8.59 14.50 18.18
N SER A 360 -8.09 15.74 18.21
CA SER A 360 -7.28 16.21 19.32
C SER A 360 -7.34 17.73 19.44
N SER A 361 -7.47 18.19 20.67
CA SER A 361 -7.49 19.61 21.02
C SER A 361 -6.97 19.79 22.45
N GLU A 362 -6.88 21.03 22.92
CA GLU A 362 -6.56 21.33 24.32
C GLU A 362 -7.59 20.76 25.33
N LYS A 363 -8.73 20.25 24.86
CA LYS A 363 -9.79 19.65 25.69
C LYS A 363 -9.75 18.13 25.79
N GLY A 364 -8.81 17.49 25.11
CA GLY A 364 -8.64 16.04 25.09
C GLY A 364 -8.27 15.50 23.71
N SER A 365 -8.13 14.18 23.65
CA SER A 365 -7.82 13.47 22.41
C SER A 365 -8.67 12.23 22.23
N THR A 366 -8.84 11.81 20.98
CA THR A 366 -9.47 10.57 20.58
C THR A 366 -8.51 9.80 19.68
N ILE A 367 -8.13 8.61 20.11
CA ILE A 367 -7.36 7.67 19.29
C ILE A 367 -8.32 6.60 18.77
N ALA A 368 -8.33 6.41 17.45
CA ALA A 368 -9.16 5.43 16.77
C ALA A 368 -8.34 4.24 16.28
N VAL A 369 -8.92 3.05 16.40
CA VAL A 369 -8.39 1.79 15.83
C VAL A 369 -9.47 1.17 14.98
N GLU A 370 -9.15 0.83 13.73
CA GLU A 370 -10.05 0.16 12.79
C GLU A 370 -9.52 -1.22 12.45
N PHE A 371 -10.38 -2.24 12.52
CA PHE A 371 -10.10 -3.59 12.06
C PHE A 371 -11.07 -3.96 10.93
N LEU A 372 -10.58 -4.68 9.91
CA LEU A 372 -11.43 -5.23 8.88
C LEU A 372 -12.12 -6.50 9.41
N THR A 373 -13.44 -6.53 9.38
CA THR A 373 -14.20 -7.72 9.74
C THR A 373 -14.15 -8.67 8.54
N GLN A 374 -13.40 -9.77 8.64
CA GLN A 374 -13.47 -10.82 7.62
C GLN A 374 -14.89 -11.38 7.61
N HIS A 375 -15.60 -11.23 6.50
CA HIS A 375 -16.81 -11.99 6.27
C HIS A 375 -16.44 -13.47 6.39
N THR A 376 -16.97 -14.12 7.40
CA THR A 376 -17.01 -15.59 7.46
C THR A 376 -17.67 -16.04 6.16
N VAL A 377 -16.87 -16.57 5.22
CA VAL A 377 -17.40 -17.28 4.07
C VAL A 377 -18.31 -18.35 4.69
N LYS A 378 -19.63 -18.19 4.50
CA LYS A 378 -20.59 -19.21 4.86
C LYS A 378 -20.17 -20.53 4.21
N PRO A 379 -20.23 -21.63 4.94
CA PRO A 379 -19.87 -22.97 4.45
C PRO A 379 -20.72 -23.39 3.24
#